data_6ea7d5a17b70872639d74cfc9769ee79
#
_entry.id   6ea7d5a17b70872639d74cfc9769ee79
#
_cell.length_a   1.000
_cell.length_b   1.000
_cell.length_c   1.000
_cell.angle_alpha   90.00
_cell.angle_beta   90.00
_cell.angle_gamma   90.00
#
_symmetry.space_group_name_H-M   'P 1'
#
loop_
_entity.id
_entity.type
_entity.pdbx_description
1 polymer ?
#
loop_
_entity_poly.entity_id
_entity_poly.type
_entity_poly.pdbx_seq_one_letter_code
_entity_poly.pdbx_strand_id
1 'polypeptide(L)'
;MPYSGRSSSPFPIERLLYRRIYGAPELTQVLMTIGITFCIIGIANYAFGPTLKTVPLPLALQGSVDLGFRSIATHRIFAIACGLAVAAALWYLIEKTAFGVKLRAAVDNAAMAAALGVRTEIVYAVSFAVAVGLAALGGVVGAELLPVEPYYALRYMVTFLVVVSVGGAGSIPGALAACLVLGGIDTAGRYLVPEFGEFFFYLAVIAIVCVFPRGLAGRAGQ
;
A
#
# COMPACT_ATOMS: atom_id res chain seq x y z
N MET A 1 -28.17 -15.84 -10.14
CA MET A 1 -28.19 -17.14 -9.43
C MET A 1 -27.65 -16.91 -8.04
N PRO A 2 -28.35 -17.25 -6.95
CA PRO A 2 -27.94 -16.96 -5.60
C PRO A 2 -26.84 -17.93 -5.18
N TYR A 3 -25.66 -17.43 -4.90
CA TYR A 3 -24.56 -18.18 -4.29
C TYR A 3 -24.93 -18.56 -2.85
N SER A 4 -25.48 -19.74 -2.67
CA SER A 4 -25.73 -20.38 -1.38
C SER A 4 -24.48 -21.17 -0.95
N GLY A 5 -23.37 -20.53 -0.71
CA GLY A 5 -22.19 -21.12 -0.10
C GLY A 5 -22.04 -20.62 1.33
N ARG A 6 -22.27 -21.49 2.30
CA ARG A 6 -21.99 -21.26 3.72
C ARG A 6 -20.48 -21.25 3.91
N SER A 7 -19.82 -20.10 3.68
CA SER A 7 -18.41 -19.93 3.96
C SER A 7 -18.21 -19.63 5.45
N SER A 8 -17.53 -20.52 6.13
CA SER A 8 -17.02 -20.32 7.49
C SER A 8 -15.70 -19.58 7.42
N SER A 9 -15.70 -18.28 7.07
CA SER A 9 -14.50 -17.48 7.18
C SER A 9 -14.18 -17.20 8.65
N PRO A 10 -12.92 -17.36 9.11
CA PRO A 10 -12.52 -17.22 10.50
C PRO A 10 -12.47 -15.76 10.99
N PHE A 11 -12.67 -14.78 10.11
CA PHE A 11 -12.58 -13.36 10.47
C PHE A 11 -13.97 -12.75 10.70
N PRO A 12 -14.32 -12.34 11.95
CA PRO A 12 -15.65 -11.80 12.27
C PRO A 12 -15.95 -10.48 11.54
N ILE A 13 -14.94 -9.68 11.22
CA ILE A 13 -15.09 -8.41 10.51
C ILE A 13 -15.50 -8.63 9.05
N GLU A 14 -14.91 -9.61 8.37
CA GLU A 14 -15.28 -9.98 7.00
C GLU A 14 -16.73 -10.45 6.93
N ARG A 15 -17.16 -11.27 7.90
CA ARG A 15 -18.50 -11.84 7.93
C ARG A 15 -19.60 -10.82 8.23
N LEU A 16 -19.31 -9.83 9.07
CA LEU A 16 -20.29 -8.81 9.49
C LEU A 16 -20.44 -7.68 8.46
N LEU A 17 -19.31 -7.22 7.89
CA LEU A 17 -19.29 -6.05 7.00
C LEU A 17 -19.36 -6.45 5.51
N TYR A 18 -18.48 -7.31 5.05
CA TYR A 18 -18.34 -7.57 3.60
C TYR A 18 -19.44 -8.45 3.02
N ARG A 19 -19.95 -9.43 3.75
CA ARG A 19 -20.98 -10.36 3.23
C ARG A 19 -22.29 -9.68 2.85
N ARG A 20 -22.61 -8.56 3.49
CA ARG A 20 -23.83 -7.79 3.21
C ARG A 20 -23.67 -6.84 2.03
N ILE A 21 -22.42 -6.57 1.62
CA ILE A 21 -22.03 -5.55 0.65
C ILE A 21 -21.73 -6.15 -0.72
N TYR A 22 -21.34 -7.42 -0.82
CA TYR A 22 -21.05 -8.08 -2.10
C TYR A 22 -22.23 -8.08 -3.11
N GLY A 23 -23.44 -7.85 -2.66
CA GLY A 23 -24.62 -7.69 -3.50
C GLY A 23 -25.07 -6.24 -3.70
N ALA A 24 -24.38 -5.28 -3.10
CA ALA A 24 -24.74 -3.86 -3.18
C ALA A 24 -24.08 -3.18 -4.40
N PRO A 25 -24.68 -2.12 -4.94
CA PRO A 25 -24.08 -1.29 -6.00
C PRO A 25 -22.68 -0.79 -5.61
N GLU A 26 -21.80 -0.60 -6.58
CA GLU A 26 -20.40 -0.16 -6.38
C GLU A 26 -20.31 1.11 -5.52
N LEU A 27 -21.22 2.06 -5.73
CA LEU A 27 -21.31 3.28 -4.91
C LEU A 27 -21.54 3.01 -3.43
N THR A 28 -22.36 2.01 -3.10
CA THR A 28 -22.63 1.64 -1.70
C THR A 28 -21.39 1.02 -1.05
N GLN A 29 -20.61 0.26 -1.80
CA GLN A 29 -19.35 -0.31 -1.33
C GLN A 29 -18.34 0.80 -1.01
N VAL A 30 -18.20 1.77 -1.90
CA VAL A 30 -17.32 2.94 -1.69
C VAL A 30 -17.76 3.78 -0.49
N LEU A 31 -19.04 4.09 -0.37
CA LEU A 31 -19.57 4.86 0.76
C LEU A 31 -19.32 4.16 2.10
N MET A 32 -19.45 2.84 2.12
CA MET A 32 -19.22 2.07 3.34
C MET A 32 -17.75 2.03 3.74
N THR A 33 -16.83 1.86 2.78
CA THR A 33 -15.39 1.90 3.07
C THR A 33 -14.96 3.27 3.58
N ILE A 34 -15.50 4.35 3.02
CA ILE A 34 -15.29 5.72 3.51
C ILE A 34 -15.86 5.86 4.93
N GLY A 35 -17.07 5.37 5.19
CA GLY A 35 -17.69 5.41 6.51
C GLY A 35 -16.85 4.69 7.57
N ILE A 36 -16.33 3.49 7.25
CA ILE A 36 -15.43 2.74 8.14
C ILE A 36 -14.15 3.53 8.41
N THR A 37 -13.58 4.15 7.38
CA THR A 37 -12.37 4.98 7.51
C THR A 37 -12.61 6.14 8.48
N PHE A 38 -13.74 6.86 8.36
CA PHE A 38 -14.08 7.93 9.29
C PHE A 38 -14.36 7.42 10.71
N CYS A 39 -14.97 6.25 10.88
CA CYS A 39 -15.13 5.63 12.19
C CYS A 39 -13.78 5.33 12.84
N ILE A 40 -12.83 4.77 12.09
CA ILE A 40 -11.47 4.49 12.58
C ILE A 40 -10.75 5.79 12.95
N ILE A 41 -10.84 6.82 12.12
CA ILE A 41 -10.30 8.16 12.40
C ILE A 41 -10.93 8.74 13.67
N GLY A 42 -12.26 8.64 13.82
CA GLY A 42 -12.97 9.09 15.01
C GLY A 42 -12.50 8.40 16.29
N ILE A 43 -12.35 7.08 16.24
CA ILE A 43 -11.82 6.27 17.36
C ILE A 43 -10.36 6.66 17.66
N ALA A 44 -9.53 6.84 16.65
CA ALA A 44 -8.15 7.26 16.82
C ALA A 44 -8.05 8.66 17.45
N ASN A 45 -8.89 9.61 17.00
CA ASN A 45 -8.97 10.95 17.57
C ASN A 45 -9.43 10.92 19.03
N TYR A 46 -10.40 10.07 19.36
CA TYR A 46 -10.87 9.91 20.74
C TYR A 46 -9.80 9.31 21.65
N ALA A 47 -9.10 8.28 21.18
CA ALA A 47 -8.10 7.54 21.96
C ALA A 47 -6.78 8.29 22.12
N PHE A 48 -6.31 8.94 21.06
CA PHE A 48 -4.97 9.55 20.99
C PHE A 48 -4.99 11.09 20.96
N GLY A 49 -6.15 11.69 20.73
CA GLY A 49 -6.30 13.14 20.54
C GLY A 49 -5.95 13.59 19.11
N PRO A 50 -6.35 14.83 18.73
CA PRO A 50 -6.15 15.37 17.38
C PRO A 50 -4.73 15.92 17.13
N THR A 51 -3.83 15.81 18.11
CA THR A 51 -2.49 16.39 18.04
C THR A 51 -1.53 15.49 17.28
N LEU A 52 -0.65 16.11 16.49
CA LEU A 52 0.49 15.46 15.87
C LEU A 52 1.38 14.83 16.94
N LYS A 53 1.56 13.52 16.87
CA LYS A 53 2.47 12.80 17.78
C LYS A 53 3.72 12.39 17.02
N THR A 54 4.87 12.79 17.54
CA THR A 54 6.16 12.27 17.10
C THR A 54 6.52 11.07 17.97
N VAL A 55 6.85 9.96 17.33
CA VAL A 55 7.32 8.77 18.02
C VAL A 55 8.81 8.96 18.33
N PRO A 56 9.23 8.92 19.61
CA PRO A 56 10.65 9.00 19.94
C PRO A 56 11.38 7.80 19.36
N LEU A 57 12.49 8.05 18.64
CA LEU A 57 13.33 7.00 18.09
C LEU A 57 13.90 6.12 19.21
N PRO A 58 13.92 4.79 19.04
CA PRO A 58 14.64 3.88 19.91
C PRO A 58 16.13 4.26 19.97
N LEU A 59 16.75 4.11 21.14
CA LEU A 59 18.16 4.46 21.36
C LEU A 59 19.13 3.80 20.35
N ALA A 60 18.78 2.61 19.88
CA ALA A 60 19.55 1.88 18.85
C ALA A 60 19.55 2.55 17.46
N LEU A 61 18.56 3.40 17.16
CA LEU A 61 18.37 4.03 15.85
C LEU A 61 18.68 5.55 15.87
N GLN A 62 19.04 6.10 17.02
CA GLN A 62 19.38 7.53 17.19
C GLN A 62 20.78 7.88 16.67
N GLY A 63 21.55 6.92 16.16
CA GLY A 63 22.88 7.14 15.59
C GLY A 63 22.84 7.85 14.24
N SER A 64 23.98 8.47 13.87
CA SER A 64 24.27 8.92 12.51
C SER A 64 25.48 8.17 12.00
N VAL A 65 25.41 7.71 10.75
CA VAL A 65 26.53 7.08 10.04
C VAL A 65 27.15 8.15 9.15
N ASP A 66 28.40 8.49 9.43
CA ASP A 66 29.17 9.43 8.60
C ASP A 66 29.77 8.71 7.40
N LEU A 67 29.26 9.04 6.21
CA LEU A 67 29.76 8.51 4.93
C LEU A 67 30.90 9.36 4.34
N GLY A 68 31.52 10.21 5.13
CA GLY A 68 32.61 11.10 4.69
C GLY A 68 32.16 12.35 3.93
N PHE A 69 31.02 12.32 3.26
CA PHE A 69 30.44 13.47 2.55
C PHE A 69 29.19 14.02 3.25
N ARG A 70 28.47 13.21 4.01
CA ARG A 70 27.24 13.59 4.73
C ARG A 70 26.93 12.59 5.82
N SER A 71 26.47 13.06 6.96
CA SER A 71 25.91 12.22 8.01
C SER A 71 24.48 11.81 7.62
N ILE A 72 24.21 10.52 7.52
CA ILE A 72 22.88 9.97 7.29
C ILE A 72 22.38 9.37 8.60
N ALA A 73 21.20 9.77 9.01
CA ALA A 73 20.57 9.21 10.21
C ALA A 73 20.30 7.71 10.03
N THR A 74 20.70 6.91 10.99
CA THR A 74 20.64 5.43 10.95
C THR A 74 19.22 4.92 10.68
N HIS A 75 18.18 5.60 11.20
CA HIS A 75 16.79 5.23 10.98
C HIS A 75 16.36 5.30 9.49
N ARG A 76 16.93 6.22 8.68
CA ARG A 76 16.65 6.28 7.24
C ARG A 76 17.20 5.07 6.50
N ILE A 77 18.40 4.64 6.86
CA ILE A 77 19.01 3.43 6.29
C ILE A 77 18.18 2.19 6.67
N PHE A 78 17.74 2.12 7.93
CA PHE A 78 16.86 1.05 8.40
C PHE A 78 15.53 1.03 7.65
N ALA A 79 14.88 2.18 7.45
CA ALA A 79 13.63 2.29 6.72
C ALA A 79 13.77 1.83 5.25
N ILE A 80 14.87 2.21 4.58
CA ILE A 80 15.17 1.77 3.20
C ILE A 80 15.39 0.25 3.16
N ALA A 81 16.19 -0.28 4.09
CA ALA A 81 16.46 -1.71 4.16
C ALA A 81 15.18 -2.52 4.43
N CYS A 82 14.35 -2.06 5.36
CA CYS A 82 13.05 -2.66 5.67
C CYS A 82 12.12 -2.62 4.47
N GLY A 83 11.99 -1.49 3.78
CA GLY A 83 11.18 -1.35 2.58
C GLY A 83 11.62 -2.27 1.45
N LEU A 84 12.92 -2.36 1.20
CA LEU A 84 13.48 -3.29 0.19
C LEU A 84 13.27 -4.76 0.58
N ALA A 85 13.45 -5.11 1.86
CA ALA A 85 13.22 -6.46 2.34
C ALA A 85 11.75 -6.89 2.20
N VAL A 86 10.82 -5.99 2.56
CA VAL A 86 9.38 -6.23 2.40
C VAL A 86 9.01 -6.36 0.92
N ALA A 87 9.51 -5.49 0.05
CA ALA A 87 9.27 -5.58 -1.38
C ALA A 87 9.81 -6.87 -1.99
N ALA A 88 11.02 -7.30 -1.60
CA ALA A 88 11.61 -8.56 -2.03
C ALA A 88 10.83 -9.77 -1.53
N ALA A 89 10.40 -9.75 -0.26
CA ALA A 89 9.58 -10.81 0.32
C ALA A 89 8.22 -10.94 -0.38
N LEU A 90 7.58 -9.81 -0.66
CA LEU A 90 6.30 -9.79 -1.38
C LEU A 90 6.46 -10.27 -2.83
N TRP A 91 7.50 -9.82 -3.52
CA TRP A 91 7.82 -10.29 -4.86
C TRP A 91 8.06 -11.81 -4.87
N TYR A 92 8.84 -12.32 -3.93
CA TYR A 92 9.09 -13.75 -3.80
C TYR A 92 7.80 -14.53 -3.51
N LEU A 93 6.96 -14.02 -2.60
CA LEU A 93 5.68 -14.63 -2.24
C LEU A 93 4.75 -14.76 -3.44
N ILE A 94 4.65 -13.72 -4.28
CA ILE A 94 3.72 -13.69 -5.41
C ILE A 94 4.30 -14.39 -6.65
N GLU A 95 5.60 -14.22 -6.95
CA GLU A 95 6.19 -14.78 -8.17
C GLU A 95 6.68 -16.23 -8.00
N LYS A 96 7.15 -16.60 -6.82
CA LYS A 96 7.88 -17.87 -6.61
C LYS A 96 7.14 -18.90 -5.78
N THR A 97 5.95 -18.58 -5.23
CA THR A 97 5.21 -19.53 -4.40
C THR A 97 3.92 -20.04 -5.05
N ALA A 98 3.46 -21.21 -4.60
CA ALA A 98 2.18 -21.79 -5.00
C ALA A 98 0.98 -20.88 -4.62
N PHE A 99 1.15 -20.05 -3.59
CA PHE A 99 0.14 -19.06 -3.19
C PHE A 99 -0.05 -18.02 -4.29
N GLY A 100 1.03 -17.46 -4.83
CA GLY A 100 0.95 -16.48 -5.91
C GLY A 100 0.32 -17.03 -7.19
N VAL A 101 0.59 -18.30 -7.53
CA VAL A 101 -0.07 -18.98 -8.67
C VAL A 101 -1.57 -19.07 -8.45
N LYS A 102 -2.00 -19.52 -7.26
CA LYS A 102 -3.43 -19.61 -6.90
C LYS A 102 -4.10 -18.25 -6.87
N LEU A 103 -3.39 -17.22 -6.40
CA LEU A 103 -3.89 -15.85 -6.35
C LEU A 103 -4.13 -15.31 -7.76
N ARG A 104 -3.17 -15.44 -8.67
CA ARG A 104 -3.34 -15.02 -10.07
C ARG A 104 -4.49 -15.76 -10.74
N ALA A 105 -4.57 -17.07 -10.60
CA ALA A 105 -5.67 -17.86 -11.14
C ALA A 105 -7.04 -17.42 -10.59
N ALA A 106 -7.13 -17.11 -9.30
CA ALA A 106 -8.35 -16.64 -8.67
C ALA A 106 -8.77 -15.24 -9.14
N VAL A 107 -7.79 -14.34 -9.40
CA VAL A 107 -8.03 -12.98 -9.90
C VAL A 107 -8.43 -13.01 -11.37
N ASP A 108 -7.78 -13.84 -12.19
CA ASP A 108 -8.08 -13.94 -13.62
C ASP A 108 -9.48 -14.56 -13.86
N ASN A 109 -9.79 -15.68 -13.21
CA ASN A 109 -11.12 -16.31 -13.28
C ASN A 109 -11.43 -17.13 -12.04
N ALA A 110 -12.12 -16.51 -11.10
CA ALA A 110 -12.49 -17.14 -9.82
C ALA A 110 -13.34 -18.42 -10.00
N ALA A 111 -14.25 -18.45 -10.99
CA ALA A 111 -15.10 -19.59 -11.24
C ALA A 111 -14.32 -20.80 -11.77
N MET A 112 -13.40 -20.56 -12.71
CA MET A 112 -12.53 -21.60 -13.26
C MET A 112 -11.56 -22.11 -12.20
N ALA A 113 -10.94 -21.22 -11.42
CA ALA A 113 -10.05 -21.60 -10.33
C ALA A 113 -10.76 -22.49 -9.29
N ALA A 114 -12.01 -22.15 -8.92
CA ALA A 114 -12.82 -22.94 -8.02
C ALA A 114 -13.16 -24.32 -8.60
N ALA A 115 -13.45 -24.41 -9.90
CA ALA A 115 -13.70 -25.67 -10.60
C ALA A 115 -12.46 -26.60 -10.59
N LEU A 116 -11.25 -26.01 -10.60
CA LEU A 116 -9.98 -26.72 -10.48
C LEU A 116 -9.60 -27.06 -9.02
N GLY A 117 -10.50 -26.82 -8.05
CA GLY A 117 -10.30 -27.16 -6.65
C GLY A 117 -9.56 -26.11 -5.82
N VAL A 118 -9.31 -24.91 -6.36
CA VAL A 118 -8.72 -23.79 -5.61
C VAL A 118 -9.80 -23.18 -4.69
N ARG A 119 -9.53 -23.14 -3.40
CA ARG A 119 -10.41 -22.44 -2.42
C ARG A 119 -10.19 -20.94 -2.52
N THR A 120 -10.85 -20.30 -3.48
CA THR A 120 -10.70 -18.85 -3.79
C THR A 120 -10.99 -17.97 -2.57
N GLU A 121 -11.95 -18.34 -1.72
CA GLU A 121 -12.26 -17.60 -0.47
C GLU A 121 -11.05 -17.52 0.47
N ILE A 122 -10.34 -18.63 0.66
CA ILE A 122 -9.14 -18.66 1.52
C ILE A 122 -8.01 -17.83 0.89
N VAL A 123 -7.85 -17.92 -0.42
CA VAL A 123 -6.83 -17.15 -1.13
C VAL A 123 -7.08 -15.65 -0.97
N TYR A 124 -8.31 -15.18 -1.12
CA TYR A 124 -8.66 -13.77 -0.92
C TYR A 124 -8.50 -13.34 0.54
N ALA A 125 -8.94 -14.15 1.51
CA ALA A 125 -8.80 -13.85 2.93
C ALA A 125 -7.33 -13.73 3.36
N VAL A 126 -6.47 -14.65 2.90
CA VAL A 126 -5.03 -14.59 3.17
C VAL A 126 -4.38 -13.39 2.50
N SER A 127 -4.75 -13.08 1.24
CA SER A 127 -4.24 -11.91 0.53
C SER A 127 -4.61 -10.62 1.24
N PHE A 128 -5.84 -10.51 1.73
CA PHE A 128 -6.29 -9.36 2.51
C PHE A 128 -5.52 -9.24 3.82
N ALA A 129 -5.33 -10.34 4.54
CA ALA A 129 -4.56 -10.35 5.80
C ALA A 129 -3.11 -9.91 5.57
N VAL A 130 -2.47 -10.39 4.50
CA VAL A 130 -1.12 -9.97 4.10
C VAL A 130 -1.09 -8.48 3.78
N ALA A 131 -2.06 -7.98 3.01
CA ALA A 131 -2.13 -6.55 2.65
C ALA A 131 -2.29 -5.65 3.88
N VAL A 132 -3.17 -6.02 4.83
CA VAL A 132 -3.35 -5.29 6.10
C VAL A 132 -2.08 -5.34 6.95
N GLY A 133 -1.43 -6.51 7.04
CA GLY A 133 -0.16 -6.66 7.76
C GLY A 133 0.95 -5.77 7.17
N LEU A 134 1.06 -5.72 5.84
CA LEU A 134 2.02 -4.86 5.15
C LEU A 134 1.71 -3.36 5.36
N ALA A 135 0.44 -2.98 5.34
CA ALA A 135 0.03 -1.61 5.62
C ALA A 135 0.39 -1.20 7.06
N ALA A 136 0.19 -2.10 8.03
CA ALA A 136 0.57 -1.88 9.42
C ALA A 136 2.09 -1.73 9.58
N LEU A 137 2.89 -2.61 8.95
CA LEU A 137 4.35 -2.50 8.94
C LEU A 137 4.82 -1.20 8.31
N GLY A 138 4.24 -0.81 7.17
CA GLY A 138 4.53 0.47 6.51
C GLY A 138 4.19 1.66 7.40
N GLY A 139 3.08 1.59 8.14
CA GLY A 139 2.69 2.61 9.12
C GLY A 139 3.69 2.76 10.27
N VAL A 140 4.17 1.63 10.83
CA VAL A 140 5.16 1.65 11.92
C VAL A 140 6.50 2.23 11.45
N VAL A 141 7.01 1.77 10.31
CA VAL A 141 8.27 2.29 9.73
C VAL A 141 8.13 3.75 9.30
N GLY A 142 6.95 4.12 8.76
CA GLY A 142 6.66 5.49 8.35
C GLY A 142 6.46 6.46 9.51
N ALA A 143 6.02 5.98 10.67
CA ALA A 143 5.79 6.79 11.86
C ALA A 143 7.05 7.49 12.42
N GLU A 144 8.22 6.96 12.10
CA GLU A 144 9.51 7.58 12.45
C GLU A 144 9.90 8.71 11.50
N LEU A 145 9.42 8.67 10.26
CA LEU A 145 9.76 9.64 9.21
C LEU A 145 8.75 10.78 9.12
N LEU A 146 7.49 10.50 9.42
CA LEU A 146 6.37 11.43 9.30
C LEU A 146 5.60 11.48 10.62
N PRO A 147 5.09 12.65 11.02
CA PRO A 147 4.29 12.76 12.23
C PRO A 147 3.02 11.91 12.12
N VAL A 148 2.71 11.18 13.20
CA VAL A 148 1.52 10.35 13.26
C VAL A 148 0.32 11.24 13.56
N GLU A 149 -0.61 11.28 12.62
CA GLU A 149 -1.88 11.99 12.75
C GLU A 149 -3.05 11.06 12.34
N PRO A 150 -4.24 11.22 12.93
CA PRO A 150 -5.39 10.37 12.59
C PRO A 150 -5.80 10.44 11.10
N TYR A 151 -5.57 11.58 10.45
CA TYR A 151 -5.88 11.79 9.03
C TYR A 151 -4.76 11.39 8.06
N TYR A 152 -3.67 10.80 8.56
CA TYR A 152 -2.51 10.40 7.76
C TYR A 152 -2.90 9.60 6.51
N ALA A 153 -3.76 8.58 6.67
CA ALA A 153 -4.18 7.74 5.55
C ALA A 153 -4.89 8.52 4.45
N LEU A 154 -5.78 9.45 4.80
CA LEU A 154 -6.49 10.28 3.81
C LEU A 154 -5.54 11.29 3.14
N ARG A 155 -4.64 11.89 3.89
CA ARG A 155 -3.68 12.87 3.38
C ARG A 155 -2.76 12.29 2.32
N TYR A 156 -2.26 11.06 2.53
CA TYR A 156 -1.34 10.41 1.61
C TYR A 156 -2.02 9.46 0.62
N MET A 157 -3.35 9.26 0.71
CA MET A 157 -4.08 8.35 -0.16
C MET A 157 -3.86 8.64 -1.64
N VAL A 158 -3.91 9.91 -2.04
CA VAL A 158 -3.71 10.32 -3.44
C VAL A 158 -2.29 9.96 -3.90
N THR A 159 -1.28 10.23 -3.07
CA THR A 159 0.11 9.90 -3.38
C THR A 159 0.31 8.40 -3.55
N PHE A 160 -0.29 7.57 -2.69
CA PHE A 160 -0.22 6.12 -2.81
C PHE A 160 -0.91 5.61 -4.07
N LEU A 161 -2.09 6.15 -4.41
CA LEU A 161 -2.81 5.81 -5.65
C LEU A 161 -2.00 6.19 -6.89
N VAL A 162 -1.36 7.35 -6.89
CA VAL A 162 -0.48 7.81 -7.97
C VAL A 162 0.70 6.87 -8.15
N VAL A 163 1.39 6.50 -7.07
CA VAL A 163 2.53 5.57 -7.12
C VAL A 163 2.13 4.21 -7.71
N VAL A 164 0.99 3.67 -7.27
CA VAL A 164 0.48 2.39 -7.78
C VAL A 164 0.08 2.50 -9.26
N SER A 165 -0.54 3.60 -9.66
CA SER A 165 -0.95 3.83 -11.06
C SER A 165 0.26 3.99 -11.98
N VAL A 166 1.26 4.76 -11.56
CA VAL A 166 2.51 4.96 -12.31
C VAL A 166 3.35 3.69 -12.37
N GLY A 167 3.35 2.90 -11.28
CA GLY A 167 4.05 1.61 -11.24
C GLY A 167 3.42 0.54 -12.13
N GLY A 168 2.14 0.68 -12.38
CA GLY A 168 1.30 -0.32 -13.06
C GLY A 168 0.62 -1.26 -12.07
N ALA A 169 -0.71 -1.27 -12.09
CA ALA A 169 -1.52 -2.11 -11.20
C ALA A 169 -1.16 -3.60 -11.37
N GLY A 170 -0.80 -4.25 -10.27
CA GLY A 170 -0.43 -5.67 -10.25
C GLY A 170 1.05 -5.98 -10.48
N SER A 171 1.91 -4.98 -10.69
CA SER A 171 3.36 -5.17 -10.82
C SER A 171 4.11 -4.64 -9.60
N ILE A 172 4.66 -5.54 -8.78
CA ILE A 172 5.48 -5.17 -7.61
C ILE A 172 6.78 -4.47 -8.02
N PRO A 173 7.55 -4.98 -9.01
CA PRO A 173 8.73 -4.28 -9.48
C PRO A 173 8.42 -2.90 -10.06
N GLY A 174 7.27 -2.76 -10.74
CA GLY A 174 6.81 -1.48 -11.26
C GLY A 174 6.48 -0.48 -10.18
N ALA A 175 5.76 -0.90 -9.14
CA ALA A 175 5.46 -0.05 -7.99
C ALA A 175 6.74 0.39 -7.26
N LEU A 176 7.71 -0.50 -7.09
CA LEU A 176 9.00 -0.19 -6.48
C LEU A 176 9.80 0.81 -7.33
N ALA A 177 9.85 0.61 -8.64
CA ALA A 177 10.49 1.55 -9.57
C ALA A 177 9.81 2.93 -9.52
N ALA A 178 8.47 2.97 -9.50
CA ALA A 178 7.71 4.22 -9.37
C ALA A 178 8.02 4.94 -8.04
N CYS A 179 8.07 4.21 -6.92
CA CYS A 179 8.46 4.77 -5.63
C CYS A 179 9.84 5.41 -5.66
N LEU A 180 10.83 4.74 -6.27
CA LEU A 180 12.20 5.25 -6.35
C LEU A 180 12.29 6.49 -7.26
N VAL A 181 11.67 6.44 -8.42
CA VAL A 181 11.69 7.55 -9.38
C VAL A 181 10.92 8.76 -8.82
N LEU A 182 9.67 8.57 -8.41
CA LEU A 182 8.86 9.67 -7.88
C LEU A 182 9.39 10.22 -6.57
N GLY A 183 9.86 9.36 -5.65
CA GLY A 183 10.49 9.78 -4.41
C GLY A 183 11.80 10.54 -4.64
N GLY A 184 12.60 10.12 -5.62
CA GLY A 184 13.81 10.84 -6.04
C GLY A 184 13.49 12.22 -6.60
N ILE A 185 12.48 12.33 -7.47
CA ILE A 185 12.05 13.62 -8.05
C ILE A 185 11.44 14.52 -6.96
N ASP A 186 10.62 14.02 -6.07
CA ASP A 186 10.05 14.78 -4.94
C ASP A 186 11.17 15.35 -4.06
N THR A 187 12.15 14.51 -3.70
CA THR A 187 13.28 14.93 -2.88
C THR A 187 14.14 15.97 -3.59
N ALA A 188 14.44 15.76 -4.88
CA ALA A 188 15.21 16.71 -5.68
C ALA A 188 14.47 18.04 -5.86
N GLY A 189 13.17 18.00 -6.11
CA GLY A 189 12.32 19.18 -6.26
C GLY A 189 12.29 20.03 -5.00
N ARG A 190 12.10 19.41 -3.84
CA ARG A 190 12.12 20.10 -2.53
C ARG A 190 13.50 20.68 -2.17
N TYR A 191 14.57 20.04 -2.66
CA TYR A 191 15.94 20.54 -2.44
C TYR A 191 16.32 21.71 -3.34
N LEU A 192 15.96 21.64 -4.63
CA LEU A 192 16.31 22.65 -5.63
C LEU A 192 15.42 23.90 -5.51
N VAL A 193 14.11 23.72 -5.34
CA VAL A 193 13.15 24.81 -5.25
C VAL A 193 12.09 24.48 -4.19
N PRO A 194 12.38 24.80 -2.90
CA PRO A 194 11.50 24.42 -1.79
C PRO A 194 10.06 24.90 -1.91
N GLU A 195 9.85 26.08 -2.52
CA GLU A 195 8.54 26.71 -2.70
C GLU A 195 7.65 25.95 -3.70
N PHE A 196 8.23 25.22 -4.67
CA PHE A 196 7.54 24.51 -5.73
C PHE A 196 7.76 22.97 -5.67
N GLY A 197 8.28 22.45 -4.56
CA GLY A 197 8.66 21.04 -4.43
C GLY A 197 7.50 20.07 -4.78
N GLU A 198 6.29 20.34 -4.28
CA GLU A 198 5.12 19.52 -4.57
C GLU A 198 4.67 19.62 -6.03
N PHE A 199 4.88 20.77 -6.68
CA PHE A 199 4.57 20.96 -8.09
C PHE A 199 5.41 20.07 -9.00
N PHE A 200 6.71 19.91 -8.71
CA PHE A 200 7.60 19.02 -9.46
C PHE A 200 7.16 17.55 -9.36
N PHE A 201 6.64 17.13 -8.20
CA PHE A 201 6.10 15.79 -8.03
C PHE A 201 4.93 15.54 -9.00
N TYR A 202 3.92 16.42 -9.00
CA TYR A 202 2.75 16.24 -9.88
C TYR A 202 3.10 16.42 -11.36
N LEU A 203 4.02 17.31 -11.69
CA LEU A 203 4.53 17.46 -13.06
C LEU A 203 5.21 16.19 -13.56
N ALA A 204 6.03 15.56 -12.72
CA ALA A 204 6.66 14.28 -13.03
C ALA A 204 5.64 13.17 -13.22
N VAL A 205 4.61 13.13 -12.38
CA VAL A 205 3.51 12.17 -12.52
C VAL A 205 2.82 12.32 -13.88
N ILE A 206 2.45 13.55 -14.26
CA ILE A 206 1.84 13.84 -15.55
C ILE A 206 2.75 13.41 -16.70
N ALA A 207 4.03 13.78 -16.63
CA ALA A 207 5.01 13.42 -17.65
C ALA A 207 5.13 11.89 -17.81
N ILE A 208 5.23 11.16 -16.68
CA ILE A 208 5.36 9.69 -16.71
C ILE A 208 4.10 9.05 -17.25
N VAL A 209 2.91 9.50 -16.82
CA VAL A 209 1.63 8.94 -17.32
C VAL A 209 1.42 9.24 -18.79
N CYS A 210 1.85 10.41 -19.29
CA CYS A 210 1.79 10.74 -20.73
C CYS A 210 2.72 9.86 -21.57
N VAL A 211 3.94 9.56 -21.05
CA VAL A 211 4.93 8.75 -21.76
C VAL A 211 4.64 7.25 -21.62
N PHE A 212 4.20 6.82 -20.45
CA PHE A 212 3.91 5.43 -20.09
C PHE A 212 2.45 5.25 -19.60
N PRO A 213 1.43 5.32 -20.48
CA PRO A 213 0.02 5.28 -20.06
C PRO A 213 -0.40 3.96 -19.40
N ARG A 214 0.42 2.91 -19.53
CA ARG A 214 0.20 1.59 -18.91
C ARG A 214 1.05 1.37 -17.63
N GLY A 215 1.72 2.43 -17.15
CA GLY A 215 2.66 2.35 -16.03
C GLY A 215 4.06 1.88 -16.45
N LEU A 216 5.04 2.08 -15.56
CA LEU A 216 6.47 1.76 -15.81
C LEU A 216 6.75 0.27 -16.05
N ALA A 217 5.92 -0.61 -15.50
CA ALA A 217 6.01 -2.06 -15.70
C ALA A 217 4.74 -2.66 -16.28
N GLY A 218 3.95 -1.87 -17.01
CA GLY A 218 2.79 -2.37 -17.75
C GLY A 218 3.27 -3.44 -18.74
N ARG A 219 2.81 -4.69 -18.56
CA ARG A 219 3.08 -5.77 -19.50
C ARG A 219 2.62 -5.31 -20.90
N ALA A 220 3.58 -5.10 -21.79
CA ALA A 220 3.33 -5.07 -23.21
C ALA A 220 2.87 -6.47 -23.62
N GLY A 221 1.56 -6.66 -23.79
CA GLY A 221 1.06 -7.90 -24.36
C GLY A 221 -0.08 -8.53 -23.55
N GLN A 222 -1.26 -8.05 -23.73
CA GLN A 222 -2.49 -8.84 -24.02
C GLN A 222 -3.43 -7.96 -24.81
#